data_64ae9d46d193781e537bec7f65fa63dd
#
_entry.id   64ae9d46d193781e537bec7f65fa63dd
#
_cell.length_a   1.000
_cell.length_b   1.000
_cell.length_c   1.000
_cell.angle_alpha   90.00
_cell.angle_beta   90.00
_cell.angle_gamma   90.00
#
_symmetry.space_group_name_H-M   'P 1'
#
loop_
_entity.id
_entity.type
_entity.pdbx_description
1 polymer ?
#
loop_
_entity_poly.entity_id
_entity_poly.type
_entity_poly.pdbx_seq_one_letter_code
_entity_poly.pdbx_strand_id
1 'polypeptide(L)'
;CRQDVPQGWVVEDGSITYKGSDNKADTGFGDLIYDKKFKNFVFEIEWKIDKAGNSGIFYTAQEIEGTPIYYSSPEYQLLDNENMPDAWEGCDGNRQAGAVYDMIMPDPQPVKPYGNWNKTRIVVYNQRVIHYMNDVKVLEFQFGTPVWRALVDHSKFSKFSTSPEKCPEAYDLMLQCGKQPGYIGMQDHGYG
;
A
#
# COMPACT_ATOMS: atom_id res chain seq x y z
N CYS A 1 -20.71 -0.36 -2.14
CA CYS A 1 -19.77 -0.49 -3.26
C CYS A 1 -19.89 0.74 -4.15
N ARG A 2 -18.84 1.54 -4.24
CA ARG A 2 -18.75 2.56 -5.29
C ARG A 2 -18.60 1.83 -6.63
N GLN A 3 -19.49 2.07 -7.57
CA GLN A 3 -19.46 1.47 -8.91
C GLN A 3 -18.64 2.30 -9.92
N ASP A 4 -18.20 3.49 -9.52
CA ASP A 4 -17.52 4.43 -10.40
C ASP A 4 -16.02 4.51 -10.08
N VAL A 5 -15.21 4.67 -11.13
CA VAL A 5 -13.79 4.97 -10.98
C VAL A 5 -13.67 6.34 -10.29
N PRO A 6 -12.89 6.45 -9.21
CA PRO A 6 -12.73 7.73 -8.51
C PRO A 6 -12.18 8.80 -9.46
N GLN A 7 -12.61 10.03 -9.25
CA GLN A 7 -12.08 11.18 -10.02
C GLN A 7 -10.56 11.26 -9.84
N GLY A 8 -9.84 11.69 -10.87
CA GLY A 8 -8.38 11.75 -10.86
C GLY A 8 -7.71 10.50 -11.47
N TRP A 9 -8.38 9.36 -11.50
CA TRP A 9 -7.89 8.18 -12.20
C TRP A 9 -8.37 8.15 -13.65
N VAL A 10 -7.46 8.01 -14.59
CA VAL A 10 -7.73 7.93 -16.02
C VAL A 10 -7.00 6.76 -16.66
N VAL A 11 -7.52 6.30 -17.79
CA VAL A 11 -6.82 5.33 -18.65
C VAL A 11 -6.34 6.09 -19.88
N GLU A 12 -5.02 6.17 -20.05
CA GLU A 12 -4.39 6.80 -21.20
C GLU A 12 -3.14 6.02 -21.62
N ASP A 13 -2.88 5.96 -22.90
CA ASP A 13 -1.72 5.27 -23.49
C ASP A 13 -1.53 3.83 -22.97
N GLY A 14 -2.63 3.12 -22.68
CA GLY A 14 -2.63 1.76 -22.16
C GLY A 14 -2.25 1.64 -20.67
N SER A 15 -2.15 2.75 -19.96
CA SER A 15 -1.81 2.81 -18.53
C SER A 15 -2.95 3.41 -17.72
N ILE A 16 -3.08 2.96 -16.46
CA ILE A 16 -3.90 3.62 -15.45
C ILE A 16 -3.04 4.71 -14.83
N THR A 17 -3.48 5.96 -14.93
CA THR A 17 -2.73 7.12 -14.45
C THR A 17 -3.55 7.89 -13.44
N TYR A 18 -2.94 8.26 -12.31
CA TYR A 18 -3.49 9.23 -11.38
C TYR A 18 -3.00 10.63 -11.78
N LYS A 19 -3.92 11.53 -12.10
CA LYS A 19 -3.61 12.90 -12.54
C LYS A 19 -3.51 13.91 -11.39
N GLY A 20 -3.85 13.45 -10.17
CA GLY A 20 -3.96 14.37 -9.05
C GLY A 20 -5.15 15.30 -9.15
N SER A 21 -5.19 16.27 -8.24
CA SER A 21 -6.11 17.41 -8.27
C SER A 21 -5.33 18.67 -8.60
N ASP A 22 -5.85 19.48 -9.51
CA ASP A 22 -5.35 20.84 -9.79
C ASP A 22 -5.48 21.76 -8.56
N ASN A 23 -6.30 21.36 -7.61
CA ASN A 23 -6.54 22.08 -6.36
C ASN A 23 -5.83 21.39 -5.20
N LYS A 24 -4.71 21.94 -4.76
CA LYS A 24 -3.93 21.44 -3.59
C LYS A 24 -4.72 21.34 -2.28
N ALA A 25 -5.95 21.86 -2.22
CA ALA A 25 -6.85 21.71 -1.09
C ALA A 25 -7.67 20.41 -1.16
N ASP A 26 -7.72 19.73 -2.30
CA ASP A 26 -8.39 18.46 -2.43
C ASP A 26 -7.47 17.35 -1.91
N THR A 27 -7.88 16.70 -0.84
CA THR A 27 -7.16 15.60 -0.18
C THR A 27 -7.30 14.26 -0.90
N GLY A 28 -7.30 14.29 -2.23
CA GLY A 28 -7.48 13.10 -3.06
C GLY A 28 -8.96 12.76 -3.33
N PHE A 29 -9.19 12.09 -4.45
CA PHE A 29 -10.55 11.68 -4.87
C PHE A 29 -10.89 10.26 -4.44
N GLY A 30 -9.95 9.55 -3.89
CA GLY A 30 -10.09 8.22 -3.33
C GLY A 30 -9.30 7.14 -4.05
N ASP A 31 -8.99 6.11 -3.29
CA ASP A 31 -8.21 4.97 -3.74
C ASP A 31 -8.95 4.19 -4.83
N LEU A 32 -8.21 3.66 -5.81
CA LEU A 32 -8.76 2.79 -6.84
C LEU A 32 -8.75 1.35 -6.35
N ILE A 33 -9.93 0.80 -6.10
CA ILE A 33 -10.10 -0.55 -5.55
C ILE A 33 -10.65 -1.49 -6.62
N TYR A 34 -9.99 -2.65 -6.80
CA TYR A 34 -10.52 -3.70 -7.65
C TYR A 34 -11.72 -4.40 -6.97
N ASP A 35 -12.79 -4.62 -7.71
CA ASP A 35 -14.10 -5.05 -7.18
C ASP A 35 -14.18 -6.52 -6.72
N LYS A 36 -13.07 -7.25 -6.74
CA LYS A 36 -13.00 -8.65 -6.31
C LYS A 36 -12.01 -8.84 -5.17
N LYS A 37 -12.35 -9.77 -4.28
CA LYS A 37 -11.51 -10.17 -3.15
C LYS A 37 -10.71 -11.42 -3.48
N PHE A 38 -9.46 -11.45 -3.02
CA PHE A 38 -8.53 -12.57 -3.19
C PHE A 38 -7.97 -12.99 -1.84
N LYS A 39 -7.74 -14.28 -1.66
CA LYS A 39 -7.09 -14.85 -0.47
C LYS A 39 -5.65 -15.29 -0.75
N ASN A 40 -5.48 -16.06 -1.82
CA ASN A 40 -4.19 -16.49 -2.32
C ASN A 40 -4.05 -15.95 -3.75
N PHE A 41 -2.98 -15.24 -4.03
CA PHE A 41 -2.79 -14.60 -5.33
C PHE A 41 -1.32 -14.30 -5.61
N VAL A 42 -1.05 -14.09 -6.88
CA VAL A 42 0.13 -13.37 -7.37
C VAL A 42 -0.40 -12.13 -8.07
N PHE A 43 0.03 -10.98 -7.62
CA PHE A 43 -0.28 -9.69 -8.24
C PHE A 43 0.99 -9.11 -8.84
N GLU A 44 0.95 -8.73 -10.09
CA GLU A 44 2.05 -8.07 -10.80
C GLU A 44 1.57 -6.77 -11.42
N ILE A 45 2.39 -5.73 -11.32
CA ILE A 45 2.15 -4.44 -11.94
C ILE A 45 3.48 -3.78 -12.30
N GLU A 46 3.50 -3.08 -13.44
CA GLU A 46 4.55 -2.12 -13.75
C GLU A 46 4.07 -0.72 -13.40
N TRP A 47 4.94 0.05 -12.78
CA TRP A 47 4.61 1.39 -12.32
C TRP A 47 5.75 2.37 -12.56
N LYS A 48 5.37 3.61 -12.72
CA LYS A 48 6.27 4.75 -12.85
C LYS A 48 5.73 5.87 -11.98
N ILE A 49 6.60 6.52 -11.24
CA ILE A 49 6.23 7.60 -10.31
C ILE A 49 6.97 8.88 -10.69
N ASP A 50 6.34 10.01 -10.45
CA ASP A 50 6.94 11.32 -10.69
C ASP A 50 7.90 11.72 -9.56
N LYS A 51 8.63 12.81 -9.76
CA LYS A 51 9.54 13.34 -8.76
C LYS A 51 8.79 13.71 -7.48
N ALA A 52 9.30 13.20 -6.34
CA ALA A 52 8.67 13.30 -5.03
C ALA A 52 7.25 12.67 -4.99
N GLY A 53 6.96 11.74 -5.90
CA GLY A 53 5.68 11.02 -5.91
C GLY A 53 5.58 10.01 -4.78
N ASN A 54 4.34 9.79 -4.32
CA ASN A 54 3.97 8.86 -3.27
C ASN A 54 2.66 8.17 -3.64
N SER A 55 2.65 6.87 -3.58
CA SER A 55 1.49 6.00 -3.79
C SER A 55 1.73 4.64 -3.11
N GLY A 56 0.77 3.74 -3.19
CA GLY A 56 0.91 2.41 -2.60
C GLY A 56 -0.04 1.40 -3.21
N ILE A 57 0.25 0.14 -2.98
CA ILE A 57 -0.62 -0.98 -3.35
C ILE A 57 -1.14 -1.60 -2.06
N PHE A 58 -2.43 -1.45 -1.80
CA PHE A 58 -3.12 -2.14 -0.73
C PHE A 58 -3.46 -3.57 -1.13
N TYR A 59 -3.33 -4.49 -0.21
CA TYR A 59 -3.70 -5.90 -0.45
C TYR A 59 -4.26 -6.55 0.81
N THR A 60 -5.08 -7.59 0.64
CA THR A 60 -5.85 -8.21 1.73
C THR A 60 -6.77 -7.24 2.49
N ALA A 61 -7.08 -6.10 1.90
CA ALA A 61 -7.82 -5.01 2.51
C ALA A 61 -9.29 -5.38 2.78
N GLN A 62 -9.86 -4.82 3.84
CA GLN A 62 -11.28 -4.94 4.16
C GLN A 62 -11.90 -3.55 4.18
N GLU A 63 -13.10 -3.42 3.63
CA GLU A 63 -13.86 -2.18 3.73
C GLU A 63 -14.48 -2.04 5.11
N ILE A 64 -14.31 -0.88 5.71
CA ILE A 64 -15.00 -0.42 6.91
C ILE A 64 -15.74 0.84 6.52
N GLU A 65 -17.05 0.89 6.73
CA GLU A 65 -17.88 2.02 6.33
C GLU A 65 -17.35 3.35 6.91
N GLY A 66 -17.21 4.35 6.05
CA GLY A 66 -16.73 5.68 6.45
C GLY A 66 -15.23 5.77 6.77
N THR A 67 -14.46 4.70 6.55
CA THR A 67 -13.04 4.65 6.88
C THR A 67 -12.20 4.44 5.62
N PRO A 68 -11.06 5.13 5.45
CA PRO A 68 -10.14 4.86 4.36
C PRO A 68 -9.62 3.43 4.38
N ILE A 69 -9.47 2.83 3.19
CA ILE A 69 -9.11 1.41 3.08
C ILE A 69 -7.74 1.07 3.66
N TYR A 70 -6.80 2.02 3.68
CA TYR A 70 -5.46 1.82 4.22
C TYR A 70 -5.44 1.54 5.74
N TYR A 71 -6.55 1.79 6.46
CA TYR A 71 -6.62 1.48 7.88
C TYR A 71 -6.60 -0.04 8.17
N SER A 72 -7.15 -0.83 7.24
CA SER A 72 -7.31 -2.28 7.38
C SER A 72 -6.38 -3.09 6.48
N SER A 73 -5.36 -2.46 5.89
CA SER A 73 -4.56 -3.07 4.83
C SER A 73 -3.07 -2.83 5.03
N PRO A 74 -2.22 -3.85 4.91
CA PRO A 74 -0.83 -3.65 4.61
C PRO A 74 -0.69 -2.99 3.23
N GLU A 75 0.35 -2.20 3.09
CA GLU A 75 0.65 -1.42 1.89
C GLU A 75 2.04 -1.78 1.36
N TYR A 76 2.13 -2.14 0.09
CA TYR A 76 3.38 -2.15 -0.65
C TYR A 76 3.66 -0.72 -1.12
N GLN A 77 4.70 -0.09 -0.58
CA GLN A 77 5.00 1.31 -0.84
C GLN A 77 5.53 1.54 -2.26
N LEU A 78 4.98 2.56 -2.94
CA LEU A 78 5.46 3.09 -4.21
C LEU A 78 5.93 4.53 -3.97
N LEU A 79 7.24 4.76 -4.06
CA LEU A 79 7.82 6.03 -3.62
C LEU A 79 9.04 6.42 -4.45
N ASP A 80 9.21 7.73 -4.66
CA ASP A 80 10.51 8.30 -5.04
C ASP A 80 11.38 8.42 -3.78
N ASN A 81 12.21 7.41 -3.54
CA ASN A 81 13.05 7.34 -2.33
C ASN A 81 14.03 8.52 -2.17
N GLU A 82 14.43 9.17 -3.29
CA GLU A 82 15.43 10.23 -3.26
C GLU A 82 14.83 11.59 -2.89
N ASN A 83 13.61 11.87 -3.36
CA ASN A 83 13.04 13.21 -3.27
C ASN A 83 11.80 13.30 -2.36
N MET A 84 11.20 12.17 -1.97
CA MET A 84 10.05 12.18 -1.06
C MET A 84 10.51 12.06 0.40
N PRO A 85 10.25 13.07 1.26
CA PRO A 85 10.71 13.08 2.65
C PRO A 85 10.26 11.85 3.46
N ASP A 86 9.08 11.31 3.19
CA ASP A 86 8.54 10.14 3.88
C ASP A 86 9.47 8.91 3.81
N ALA A 87 10.31 8.80 2.78
CA ALA A 87 11.31 7.72 2.67
C ALA A 87 12.26 7.63 3.86
N TRP A 88 12.50 8.76 4.51
CA TRP A 88 13.47 8.94 5.61
C TRP A 88 12.78 9.12 6.98
N GLU A 89 11.47 9.20 6.98
CA GLU A 89 10.67 9.19 8.20
C GLU A 89 10.41 7.75 8.63
N GLY A 90 10.35 7.36 9.78
CA GLY A 90 10.18 5.95 10.23
C GLY A 90 11.48 5.34 10.72
N CYS A 91 11.61 4.03 10.63
CA CYS A 91 12.76 3.28 11.11
C CYS A 91 13.42 2.50 9.98
N ASP A 92 14.75 2.67 9.83
CA ASP A 92 15.59 1.82 8.98
C ASP A 92 15.11 1.67 7.51
N GLY A 93 14.39 2.66 6.96
CA GLY A 93 13.88 2.61 5.58
C GLY A 93 12.57 1.82 5.41
N ASN A 94 11.83 1.58 6.49
CA ASN A 94 10.55 0.88 6.44
C ASN A 94 9.39 1.66 5.77
N ARG A 95 9.69 2.83 5.20
CA ARG A 95 8.80 3.64 4.36
C ARG A 95 9.29 3.83 2.94
N GLN A 96 10.39 3.19 2.57
CA GLN A 96 10.92 3.21 1.21
C GLN A 96 10.10 2.34 0.27
N ALA A 97 10.25 2.57 -1.05
CA ALA A 97 9.59 1.77 -2.08
C ALA A 97 9.82 0.27 -1.88
N GLY A 98 8.76 -0.54 -1.93
CA GLY A 98 8.80 -1.99 -1.70
C GLY A 98 8.59 -2.42 -0.26
N ALA A 99 8.64 -1.51 0.70
CA ALA A 99 8.37 -1.79 2.11
C ALA A 99 6.95 -2.37 2.32
N VAL A 100 6.76 -3.07 3.42
CA VAL A 100 5.45 -3.07 4.08
C VAL A 100 5.42 -1.80 4.91
N TYR A 101 4.70 -0.79 4.41
CA TYR A 101 4.77 0.58 4.91
C TYR A 101 4.70 0.67 6.44
N ASP A 102 5.68 1.40 7.00
CA ASP A 102 5.85 1.65 8.43
C ASP A 102 6.10 0.39 9.29
N MET A 103 6.34 -0.79 8.66
CA MET A 103 6.54 -2.06 9.35
C MET A 103 7.84 -2.79 8.95
N ILE A 104 8.05 -3.09 7.66
CA ILE A 104 9.16 -3.92 7.21
C ILE A 104 9.91 -3.22 6.08
N MET A 105 11.22 -2.98 6.29
CA MET A 105 12.08 -2.43 5.24
C MET A 105 12.35 -3.45 4.12
N PRO A 106 12.48 -3.02 2.87
CA PRO A 106 12.95 -3.89 1.79
C PRO A 106 14.48 -4.00 1.80
N ASP A 107 14.99 -5.22 1.60
CA ASP A 107 16.42 -5.49 1.44
C ASP A 107 16.61 -6.65 0.45
N PRO A 108 17.32 -6.45 -0.69
CA PRO A 108 17.91 -5.20 -1.17
C PRO A 108 16.89 -4.17 -1.65
N GLN A 109 17.36 -2.95 -2.02
CA GLN A 109 16.55 -1.85 -2.52
C GLN A 109 16.82 -1.59 -4.01
N PRO A 110 16.22 -2.38 -4.94
CA PRO A 110 16.49 -2.29 -6.38
C PRO A 110 15.57 -1.30 -7.12
N VAL A 111 14.96 -0.34 -6.42
CA VAL A 111 14.09 0.66 -7.04
C VAL A 111 14.88 1.52 -8.03
N LYS A 112 14.31 1.77 -9.20
CA LYS A 112 14.84 2.73 -10.17
C LYS A 112 14.32 4.13 -9.83
N PRO A 113 15.10 5.19 -10.12
CA PRO A 113 14.70 6.56 -9.88
C PRO A 113 13.36 6.93 -10.52
N TYR A 114 12.71 8.00 -10.03
CA TYR A 114 11.49 8.54 -10.63
C TYR A 114 11.60 8.68 -12.17
N GLY A 115 10.47 8.63 -12.85
CA GLY A 115 10.40 8.67 -14.31
C GLY A 115 10.78 7.35 -15.01
N ASN A 116 11.24 6.34 -14.28
CA ASN A 116 11.54 5.01 -14.82
C ASN A 116 10.48 3.98 -14.43
N TRP A 117 10.22 3.04 -15.33
CA TRP A 117 9.35 1.91 -15.05
C TRP A 117 9.99 0.93 -14.07
N ASN A 118 9.31 0.65 -12.99
CA ASN A 118 9.58 -0.39 -12.02
C ASN A 118 8.52 -1.50 -12.14
N LYS A 119 8.86 -2.70 -11.71
CA LYS A 119 7.95 -3.84 -11.65
C LYS A 119 7.82 -4.31 -10.20
N THR A 120 6.58 -4.45 -9.75
CA THR A 120 6.23 -5.06 -8.46
C THR A 120 5.57 -6.41 -8.69
N ARG A 121 5.91 -7.38 -7.84
CA ARG A 121 5.17 -8.62 -7.69
C ARG A 121 4.93 -8.90 -6.21
N ILE A 122 3.68 -9.07 -5.83
CA ILE A 122 3.24 -9.45 -4.49
C ILE A 122 2.68 -10.86 -4.56
N VAL A 123 3.25 -11.76 -3.79
CA VAL A 123 2.77 -13.14 -3.66
C VAL A 123 2.15 -13.31 -2.28
N VAL A 124 0.89 -13.71 -2.24
CA VAL A 124 0.21 -14.11 -0.99
C VAL A 124 -0.26 -15.54 -1.12
N TYR A 125 0.26 -16.42 -0.29
CA TYR A 125 -0.14 -17.82 -0.27
C TYR A 125 -0.13 -18.39 1.14
N ASN A 126 -1.26 -18.87 1.61
CA ASN A 126 -1.42 -19.40 2.98
C ASN A 126 -0.88 -18.44 4.05
N GLN A 127 -1.24 -17.15 3.95
CA GLN A 127 -0.81 -16.06 4.83
C GLN A 127 0.70 -15.73 4.76
N ARG A 128 1.48 -16.43 3.96
CA ARG A 128 2.87 -16.05 3.65
C ARG A 128 2.84 -14.99 2.57
N VAL A 129 3.62 -13.94 2.76
CA VAL A 129 3.72 -12.81 1.84
C VAL A 129 5.16 -12.63 1.40
N ILE A 130 5.35 -12.41 0.09
CA ILE A 130 6.67 -12.09 -0.48
C ILE A 130 6.50 -10.86 -1.38
N HIS A 131 7.34 -9.88 -1.17
CA HIS A 131 7.47 -8.74 -2.08
C HIS A 131 8.68 -8.91 -2.99
N TYR A 132 8.44 -8.64 -4.27
CA TYR A 132 9.50 -8.52 -5.26
C TYR A 132 9.45 -7.13 -5.88
N MET A 133 10.63 -6.59 -6.22
CA MET A 133 10.81 -5.37 -6.97
C MET A 133 11.86 -5.61 -8.06
N ASN A 134 11.49 -5.30 -9.32
CA ASN A 134 12.36 -5.52 -10.49
C ASN A 134 12.92 -6.95 -10.52
N ASP A 135 12.04 -7.94 -10.27
CA ASP A 135 12.30 -9.38 -10.20
C ASP A 135 13.22 -9.85 -9.05
N VAL A 136 13.64 -8.94 -8.17
CA VAL A 136 14.42 -9.25 -6.96
C VAL A 136 13.48 -9.40 -5.76
N LYS A 137 13.61 -10.48 -4.98
CA LYS A 137 12.91 -10.59 -3.70
C LYS A 137 13.49 -9.59 -2.71
N VAL A 138 12.64 -8.70 -2.17
CA VAL A 138 13.05 -7.63 -1.28
C VAL A 138 12.63 -7.84 0.17
N LEU A 139 11.55 -8.58 0.42
CA LEU A 139 11.17 -8.99 1.78
C LEU A 139 10.22 -10.19 1.75
N GLU A 140 10.06 -10.81 2.92
CA GLU A 140 9.14 -11.92 3.15
C GLU A 140 8.68 -11.93 4.60
N PHE A 141 7.40 -12.21 4.83
CA PHE A 141 6.85 -12.34 6.18
C PHE A 141 5.61 -13.25 6.20
N GLN A 142 5.10 -13.50 7.41
CA GLN A 142 3.93 -14.35 7.65
C GLN A 142 2.89 -13.59 8.47
N PHE A 143 1.68 -13.46 7.95
CA PHE A 143 0.53 -12.94 8.71
C PHE A 143 0.18 -13.86 9.89
N GLY A 144 -0.48 -13.30 10.90
CA GLY A 144 -1.05 -14.03 12.01
C GLY A 144 -0.02 -14.60 13.00
N THR A 145 1.26 -14.24 12.87
CA THR A 145 2.34 -14.64 13.78
C THR A 145 2.53 -13.61 14.90
N PRO A 146 3.22 -13.99 16.01
CA PRO A 146 3.63 -13.02 17.03
C PRO A 146 4.50 -11.89 16.47
N VAL A 147 5.33 -12.18 15.46
CA VAL A 147 6.15 -11.17 14.77
C VAL A 147 5.26 -10.16 14.02
N TRP A 148 4.27 -10.65 13.27
CA TRP A 148 3.31 -9.77 12.60
C TRP A 148 2.58 -8.86 13.60
N ARG A 149 2.11 -9.42 14.72
CA ARG A 149 1.48 -8.61 15.79
C ARG A 149 2.44 -7.52 16.29
N ALA A 150 3.69 -7.87 16.60
CA ALA A 150 4.66 -6.89 17.08
C ALA A 150 4.93 -5.77 16.06
N LEU A 151 4.99 -6.10 14.77
CA LEU A 151 5.13 -5.11 13.69
C LEU A 151 3.94 -4.14 13.67
N VAL A 152 2.72 -4.65 13.74
CA VAL A 152 1.51 -3.82 13.80
C VAL A 152 1.51 -2.95 15.06
N ASP A 153 1.84 -3.51 16.22
CA ASP A 153 1.85 -2.81 17.51
C ASP A 153 2.84 -1.63 17.54
N HIS A 154 3.96 -1.74 16.81
CA HIS A 154 5.00 -0.69 16.73
C HIS A 154 4.82 0.27 15.55
N SER A 155 3.82 0.07 14.71
CA SER A 155 3.51 0.91 13.55
C SER A 155 2.44 1.97 13.83
N LYS A 156 2.21 2.84 12.83
CA LYS A 156 1.08 3.80 12.85
C LYS A 156 -0.28 3.12 13.06
N PHE A 157 -0.42 1.87 12.65
CA PHE A 157 -1.69 1.14 12.69
C PHE A 157 -2.18 0.85 14.12
N SER A 158 -1.28 0.70 15.09
CA SER A 158 -1.66 0.56 16.51
C SER A 158 -2.40 1.78 17.06
N LYS A 159 -2.10 2.97 16.52
CA LYS A 159 -2.72 4.23 16.96
C LYS A 159 -4.19 4.34 16.52
N PHE A 160 -4.62 3.56 15.54
CA PHE A 160 -6.01 3.58 15.07
C PHE A 160 -6.98 2.99 16.08
N SER A 161 -6.53 2.07 16.93
CA SER A 161 -7.35 1.48 17.99
C SER A 161 -7.49 2.36 19.22
N THR A 162 -6.59 3.32 19.44
CA THR A 162 -6.49 4.11 20.68
C THR A 162 -7.01 5.53 20.55
N SER A 163 -7.33 6.00 19.34
CA SER A 163 -7.88 7.34 19.13
C SER A 163 -9.40 7.30 19.09
N PRO A 164 -10.13 8.19 19.83
CA PRO A 164 -11.59 8.27 19.80
C PRO A 164 -12.17 8.56 18.41
N GLU A 165 -11.38 9.14 17.52
CA GLU A 165 -11.77 9.51 16.15
C GLU A 165 -11.48 8.39 15.14
N LYS A 166 -10.93 7.26 15.58
CA LYS A 166 -10.40 6.24 14.71
C LYS A 166 -11.07 4.90 14.96
N CYS A 167 -10.98 4.01 13.98
CA CYS A 167 -11.71 2.77 13.93
C CYS A 167 -10.97 1.63 14.66
N PRO A 168 -11.41 1.21 15.88
CA PRO A 168 -10.77 0.08 16.59
C PRO A 168 -10.81 -1.24 15.78
N GLU A 169 -11.84 -1.40 14.96
CA GLU A 169 -12.01 -2.56 14.08
C GLU A 169 -10.87 -2.68 13.07
N ALA A 170 -10.30 -1.56 12.61
CA ALA A 170 -9.19 -1.55 11.66
C ALA A 170 -7.94 -2.26 12.20
N TYR A 171 -7.62 -2.09 13.49
CA TYR A 171 -6.52 -2.80 14.12
C TYR A 171 -6.73 -4.32 14.14
N ASP A 172 -7.93 -4.75 14.51
CA ASP A 172 -8.26 -6.18 14.52
C ASP A 172 -8.20 -6.78 13.11
N LEU A 173 -8.67 -6.06 12.11
CA LEU A 173 -8.60 -6.48 10.71
C LEU A 173 -7.14 -6.57 10.22
N MET A 174 -6.29 -5.60 10.60
CA MET A 174 -4.85 -5.66 10.28
C MET A 174 -4.20 -6.91 10.90
N LEU A 175 -4.51 -7.27 12.14
CA LEU A 175 -4.02 -8.50 12.77
C LEU A 175 -4.55 -9.78 12.10
N GLN A 176 -5.70 -9.69 11.42
CA GLN A 176 -6.35 -10.81 10.76
C GLN A 176 -6.08 -10.89 9.25
N CYS A 177 -5.19 -10.05 8.70
CA CYS A 177 -4.83 -10.09 7.30
C CYS A 177 -4.54 -11.50 6.81
N GLY A 178 -4.99 -11.83 5.60
CA GLY A 178 -4.81 -13.13 4.95
C GLY A 178 -5.69 -14.27 5.49
N LYS A 179 -6.45 -14.09 6.57
CA LYS A 179 -7.42 -15.11 7.03
C LYS A 179 -8.62 -15.19 6.11
N GLN A 180 -9.10 -14.06 5.63
CA GLN A 180 -10.23 -13.96 4.69
C GLN A 180 -9.76 -13.36 3.36
N PRO A 181 -10.49 -13.57 2.26
CA PRO A 181 -10.25 -12.83 1.03
C PRO A 181 -10.38 -11.32 1.27
N GLY A 182 -9.47 -10.54 0.69
CA GLY A 182 -9.47 -9.08 0.76
C GLY A 182 -9.29 -8.42 -0.60
N TYR A 183 -9.54 -7.14 -0.65
CA TYR A 183 -9.38 -6.32 -1.86
C TYR A 183 -7.90 -6.03 -2.15
N ILE A 184 -7.65 -5.69 -3.40
CA ILE A 184 -6.40 -5.07 -3.89
C ILE A 184 -6.78 -3.68 -4.40
N GLY A 185 -5.96 -2.68 -4.09
CA GLY A 185 -6.20 -1.30 -4.51
C GLY A 185 -4.91 -0.52 -4.70
N MET A 186 -5.03 0.63 -5.37
CA MET A 186 -3.94 1.59 -5.56
C MET A 186 -4.30 2.87 -4.82
N GLN A 187 -3.30 3.41 -4.11
CA GLN A 187 -3.46 4.59 -3.26
C GLN A 187 -3.51 5.87 -4.10
N ASP A 188 -4.49 6.71 -3.78
CA ASP A 188 -4.48 8.13 -4.08
C ASP A 188 -3.88 8.87 -2.87
N HIS A 189 -2.63 9.32 -3.01
CA HIS A 189 -1.96 10.11 -1.97
C HIS A 189 -2.07 11.62 -2.20
N GLY A 190 -2.74 12.05 -3.26
CA GLY A 190 -2.87 13.47 -3.65
C GLY A 190 -1.61 14.06 -4.31
N TYR A 191 -0.52 13.30 -4.39
CA TYR A 191 0.72 13.66 -5.08
C TYR A 191 1.02 12.59 -6.13
N GLY A 192 0.87 12.95 -7.37
CA GLY A 192 1.07 12.05 -8.52
C GLY A 192 2.51 11.89 -8.93
#